data_29e156ff1af2f7f67811484c89066045
#
_entry.id   29e156ff1af2f7f67811484c89066045
#
_cell.length_a   1.000
_cell.length_b   1.000
_cell.length_c   1.000
_cell.angle_alpha   90.00
_cell.angle_beta   90.00
_cell.angle_gamma   90.00
#
_symmetry.space_group_name_H-M   'P 1'
#
loop_
_entity.id
_entity.type
_entity.pdbx_description
1 polymer ?
#
loop_
_entity_poly.entity_id
_entity_poly.type
_entity_poly.pdbx_seq_one_letter_code
_entity_poly.pdbx_strand_id
1 'polypeptide(L)'
;MDKQTPNLFDRLFGLSAAGTNVRTELTAGLTTFLAMCYIIIVNPLILGETGMDMGAVFVATCIASAIGCFVMGFVGNYPIALAPGMGLNAYFTFAVVKGMGVPWQVALGAVFVSGIIFILFSFFKVREMLVNALPMGLKMSIAAGIGLFLSLIALKGSGIIVASDATLVKLGDIHQPAALLVLAGFAMVVALGHFRVKGAIILTILTITAISTLLGLSEFKGVVGEIPSIAPTFMQMDFNGLFKISMISVIFVFFLVDLFDSTGTLVGVSHRAGLLEDGKLPRLKRALFADSTAIVAGAALGTSSTTPYVESAAGVSAGGRTGLTAVTVGVLMLA
;
A
#
# COMPACT_ATOMS: atom_id res chain seq x y z
N MET A 1 -13.27 -27.32 -33.77
CA MET A 1 -13.06 -26.42 -32.61
C MET A 1 -13.04 -27.30 -31.38
N ASP A 2 -11.83 -27.68 -30.97
CA ASP A 2 -11.63 -28.50 -29.77
C ASP A 2 -12.11 -27.73 -28.53
N LYS A 3 -13.17 -28.23 -27.89
CA LYS A 3 -13.57 -27.78 -26.56
C LYS A 3 -12.55 -28.31 -25.56
N GLN A 4 -11.42 -27.62 -25.42
CA GLN A 4 -10.53 -27.89 -24.30
C GLN A 4 -11.33 -27.72 -23.02
N THR A 5 -11.36 -28.75 -22.19
CA THR A 5 -11.96 -28.68 -20.85
C THR A 5 -11.35 -27.49 -20.11
N PRO A 6 -12.15 -26.55 -19.58
CA PRO A 6 -11.63 -25.36 -18.95
C PRO A 6 -10.69 -25.75 -17.81
N ASN A 7 -9.45 -25.25 -17.86
CA ASN A 7 -8.43 -25.48 -16.84
C ASN A 7 -8.96 -24.94 -15.48
N LEU A 8 -8.51 -25.50 -14.36
CA LEU A 8 -8.94 -25.09 -13.01
C LEU A 8 -8.88 -23.57 -12.83
N PHE A 9 -7.81 -22.93 -13.30
CA PHE A 9 -7.65 -21.47 -13.24
C PHE A 9 -8.69 -20.72 -14.09
N ASP A 10 -9.10 -21.26 -15.22
CA ASP A 10 -10.15 -20.67 -16.04
C ASP A 10 -11.52 -20.75 -15.35
N ARG A 11 -11.80 -21.86 -14.65
CA ARG A 11 -13.02 -22.00 -13.85
C ARG A 11 -13.07 -21.04 -12.67
N LEU A 12 -11.93 -20.77 -12.02
CA LEU A 12 -11.86 -19.89 -10.83
C LEU A 12 -11.88 -18.41 -11.20
N PHE A 13 -11.15 -18.02 -12.24
CA PHE A 13 -10.90 -16.62 -12.57
C PHE A 13 -11.56 -16.13 -13.86
N GLY A 14 -12.08 -17.05 -14.69
CA GLY A 14 -12.71 -16.70 -15.97
C GLY A 14 -11.72 -16.14 -17.00
N LEU A 15 -10.52 -16.74 -17.09
CA LEU A 15 -9.42 -16.26 -17.91
C LEU A 15 -9.80 -16.10 -19.38
N SER A 16 -10.47 -17.13 -19.95
CA SER A 16 -10.91 -17.13 -21.34
C SER A 16 -11.94 -16.03 -21.60
N ALA A 17 -12.87 -15.80 -20.67
CA ALA A 17 -13.87 -14.76 -20.77
C ALA A 17 -13.25 -13.34 -20.66
N ALA A 18 -12.16 -13.21 -19.91
CA ALA A 18 -11.40 -11.97 -19.77
C ALA A 18 -10.37 -11.75 -20.90
N GLY A 19 -10.27 -12.65 -21.88
CA GLY A 19 -9.33 -12.56 -23.00
C GLY A 19 -7.85 -12.66 -22.58
N THR A 20 -7.57 -13.41 -21.52
CA THR A 20 -6.22 -13.58 -20.96
C THR A 20 -5.87 -15.06 -20.77
N ASN A 21 -4.69 -15.35 -20.28
CA ASN A 21 -4.21 -16.70 -19.98
C ASN A 21 -3.33 -16.72 -18.73
N VAL A 22 -3.07 -17.90 -18.17
CA VAL A 22 -2.30 -18.07 -16.94
C VAL A 22 -0.93 -17.39 -17.02
N ARG A 23 -0.20 -17.57 -18.13
CA ARG A 23 1.13 -16.99 -18.30
C ARG A 23 1.12 -15.47 -18.24
N THR A 24 0.15 -14.85 -18.91
CA THR A 24 -0.03 -13.38 -18.91
C THR A 24 -0.36 -12.88 -17.51
N GLU A 25 -1.27 -13.54 -16.80
CA GLU A 25 -1.66 -13.16 -15.44
C GLU A 25 -0.49 -13.30 -14.44
N LEU A 26 0.29 -14.39 -14.52
CA LEU A 26 1.49 -14.57 -13.67
C LEU A 26 2.54 -13.50 -13.97
N THR A 27 2.78 -13.18 -15.24
CA THR A 27 3.71 -12.10 -15.64
C THR A 27 3.22 -10.74 -15.16
N ALA A 28 1.92 -10.49 -15.23
CA ALA A 28 1.29 -9.28 -14.74
C ALA A 28 1.42 -9.17 -13.20
N GLY A 29 1.20 -10.28 -12.48
CA GLY A 29 1.38 -10.35 -11.04
C GLY A 29 2.83 -10.08 -10.63
N LEU A 30 3.80 -10.69 -11.30
CA LEU A 30 5.22 -10.40 -11.07
C LEU A 30 5.56 -8.93 -11.35
N THR A 31 5.00 -8.37 -12.43
CA THR A 31 5.22 -6.94 -12.77
C THR A 31 4.64 -6.02 -11.70
N THR A 32 3.45 -6.31 -11.18
CA THR A 32 2.85 -5.57 -10.06
C THR A 32 3.70 -5.72 -8.80
N PHE A 33 4.11 -6.94 -8.45
CA PHE A 33 4.95 -7.19 -7.28
C PHE A 33 6.24 -6.38 -7.33
N LEU A 34 6.98 -6.41 -8.45
CA LEU A 34 8.21 -5.64 -8.62
C LEU A 34 8.00 -4.13 -8.55
N ALA A 35 6.81 -3.63 -8.86
CA ALA A 35 6.48 -2.22 -8.74
C ALA A 35 6.18 -1.80 -7.29
N MET A 36 5.68 -2.72 -6.44
CA MET A 36 5.20 -2.40 -5.10
C MET A 36 5.98 -3.05 -3.96
N CYS A 37 6.91 -3.98 -4.22
CA CYS A 37 7.63 -4.73 -3.18
C CYS A 37 8.48 -3.84 -2.25
N TYR A 38 8.78 -2.59 -2.64
CA TYR A 38 9.43 -1.62 -1.76
C TYR A 38 8.68 -1.41 -0.44
N ILE A 39 7.35 -1.64 -0.40
CA ILE A 39 6.53 -1.47 0.79
C ILE A 39 6.93 -2.43 1.92
N ILE A 40 7.47 -3.59 1.58
CA ILE A 40 7.96 -4.60 2.53
C ILE A 40 9.05 -4.00 3.45
N ILE A 41 9.81 -3.03 2.95
CA ILE A 41 10.86 -2.32 3.67
C ILE A 41 10.36 -0.99 4.21
N VAL A 42 9.65 -0.22 3.39
CA VAL A 42 9.23 1.15 3.74
C VAL A 42 8.19 1.15 4.86
N ASN A 43 7.26 0.20 4.88
CA ASN A 43 6.25 0.15 5.94
C ASN A 43 6.84 -0.09 7.34
N PRO A 44 7.73 -1.10 7.54
CA PRO A 44 8.43 -1.26 8.82
C PRO A 44 9.25 -0.04 9.25
N LEU A 45 9.89 0.64 8.31
CA LEU A 45 10.66 1.86 8.61
C LEU A 45 9.75 2.98 9.12
N ILE A 46 8.59 3.20 8.48
CA ILE A 46 7.65 4.25 8.91
C ILE A 46 7.01 3.90 10.25
N LEU A 47 6.50 2.68 10.43
CA LEU A 47 5.83 2.27 11.66
C LEU A 47 6.83 2.07 12.81
N GLY A 48 8.06 1.67 12.53
CA GLY A 48 9.14 1.57 13.53
C GLY A 48 9.44 2.88 14.25
N GLU A 49 9.20 4.01 13.59
CA GLU A 49 9.29 5.35 14.19
C GLU A 49 8.33 5.57 15.39
N THR A 50 7.32 4.71 15.55
CA THR A 50 6.37 4.72 16.67
C THR A 50 6.83 3.86 17.86
N GLY A 51 7.96 3.16 17.71
CA GLY A 51 8.44 2.17 18.68
C GLY A 51 7.90 0.75 18.45
N MET A 52 7.21 0.50 17.34
CA MET A 52 6.85 -0.86 16.93
C MET A 52 8.10 -1.64 16.50
N ASP A 53 8.13 -2.94 16.78
CA ASP A 53 9.20 -3.81 16.31
C ASP A 53 9.18 -3.93 14.79
N MET A 54 10.26 -3.49 14.15
CA MET A 54 10.36 -3.44 12.68
C MET A 54 10.31 -4.84 12.04
N GLY A 55 10.87 -5.85 12.70
CA GLY A 55 10.82 -7.22 12.22
C GLY A 55 9.39 -7.78 12.24
N ALA A 56 8.66 -7.55 13.34
CA ALA A 56 7.26 -7.97 13.44
C ALA A 56 6.37 -7.23 12.42
N VAL A 57 6.59 -5.93 12.22
CA VAL A 57 5.87 -5.14 11.20
C VAL A 57 6.20 -5.62 9.79
N PHE A 58 7.44 -6.03 9.51
CA PHE A 58 7.83 -6.62 8.24
C PHE A 58 6.99 -7.87 7.93
N VAL A 59 6.94 -8.82 8.87
CA VAL A 59 6.15 -10.05 8.72
C VAL A 59 4.65 -9.73 8.62
N ALA A 60 4.15 -8.83 9.47
CA ALA A 60 2.76 -8.36 9.41
C ALA A 60 2.41 -7.74 8.04
N THR A 61 3.34 -6.97 7.46
CA THR A 61 3.17 -6.37 6.12
C THR A 61 3.03 -7.43 5.04
N CYS A 62 3.90 -8.43 5.03
CA CYS A 62 3.87 -9.52 4.05
C CYS A 62 2.56 -10.33 4.15
N ILE A 63 2.20 -10.75 5.38
CA ILE A 63 0.99 -11.56 5.60
C ILE A 63 -0.29 -10.75 5.30
N ALA A 64 -0.40 -9.51 5.78
CA ALA A 64 -1.56 -8.66 5.54
C ALA A 64 -1.76 -8.39 4.04
N SER A 65 -0.67 -8.08 3.32
CA SER A 65 -0.70 -7.90 1.87
C SER A 65 -1.13 -9.17 1.14
N ALA A 66 -0.62 -10.33 1.55
CA ALA A 66 -1.01 -11.60 0.97
C ALA A 66 -2.50 -11.90 1.19
N ILE A 67 -3.01 -11.73 2.42
CA ILE A 67 -4.44 -11.91 2.73
C ILE A 67 -5.28 -10.97 1.86
N GLY A 68 -4.94 -9.68 1.81
CA GLY A 68 -5.64 -8.71 0.98
C GLY A 68 -5.67 -9.09 -0.49
N CYS A 69 -4.52 -9.47 -1.05
CA CYS A 69 -4.38 -9.91 -2.43
C CYS A 69 -5.16 -11.19 -2.72
N PHE A 70 -5.18 -12.17 -1.79
CA PHE A 70 -5.96 -13.40 -1.96
C PHE A 70 -7.46 -13.11 -1.93
N VAL A 71 -7.94 -12.30 -0.98
CA VAL A 71 -9.36 -11.94 -0.93
C VAL A 71 -9.75 -11.12 -2.16
N MET A 72 -8.91 -10.18 -2.61
CA MET A 72 -9.17 -9.44 -3.84
C MET A 72 -9.19 -10.35 -5.06
N GLY A 73 -8.26 -11.30 -5.14
CA GLY A 73 -8.18 -12.24 -6.24
C GLY A 73 -9.34 -13.22 -6.30
N PHE A 74 -9.66 -13.90 -5.19
CA PHE A 74 -10.69 -14.94 -5.19
C PHE A 74 -12.12 -14.39 -5.07
N VAL A 75 -12.34 -13.32 -4.30
CA VAL A 75 -13.68 -12.75 -4.07
C VAL A 75 -13.99 -11.62 -5.04
N GLY A 76 -13.06 -10.67 -5.20
CA GLY A 76 -13.19 -9.53 -6.11
C GLY A 76 -12.99 -9.91 -7.57
N ASN A 77 -12.07 -10.82 -7.84
CA ASN A 77 -11.56 -11.20 -9.15
C ASN A 77 -11.09 -9.97 -9.95
N TYR A 78 -10.26 -9.12 -9.30
CA TYR A 78 -9.62 -7.96 -9.91
C TYR A 78 -8.10 -8.12 -9.93
N PRO A 79 -7.40 -7.61 -10.97
CA PRO A 79 -5.94 -7.64 -11.07
C PRO A 79 -5.30 -6.53 -10.22
N ILE A 80 -5.75 -6.38 -8.97
CA ILE A 80 -5.38 -5.27 -8.09
C ILE A 80 -4.81 -5.85 -6.80
N ALA A 81 -3.56 -5.52 -6.51
CA ALA A 81 -2.88 -5.90 -5.29
C ALA A 81 -3.20 -4.93 -4.15
N LEU A 82 -3.14 -5.45 -2.93
CA LEU A 82 -3.32 -4.69 -1.70
C LEU A 82 -2.06 -4.78 -0.84
N ALA A 83 -1.73 -3.67 -0.18
CA ALA A 83 -0.68 -3.61 0.83
C ALA A 83 -0.91 -2.40 1.76
N PRO A 84 -0.17 -2.27 2.88
CA PRO A 84 -0.30 -1.12 3.77
C PRO A 84 -0.13 0.21 3.03
N GLY A 85 -1.12 1.11 3.16
CA GLY A 85 -1.19 2.38 2.46
C GLY A 85 -0.23 3.42 3.03
N MET A 86 0.76 3.89 2.27
CA MET A 86 1.81 4.79 2.78
C MET A 86 1.26 6.10 3.36
N GLY A 87 0.21 6.68 2.76
CA GLY A 87 -0.42 7.90 3.26
C GLY A 87 -1.01 7.71 4.65
N LEU A 88 -1.68 6.58 4.87
CA LEU A 88 -2.26 6.21 6.16
C LEU A 88 -1.22 5.80 7.19
N ASN A 89 -0.15 5.11 6.76
CA ASN A 89 1.00 4.80 7.60
C ASN A 89 1.66 6.07 8.15
N ALA A 90 1.84 7.05 7.28
CA ALA A 90 2.40 8.33 7.66
C ALA A 90 1.47 9.11 8.60
N TYR A 91 0.17 9.12 8.34
CA TYR A 91 -0.83 9.70 9.25
C TYR A 91 -0.82 8.98 10.61
N PHE A 92 -0.83 7.65 10.62
CA PHE A 92 -0.72 6.83 11.82
C PHE A 92 0.51 7.22 12.65
N THR A 93 1.68 7.24 12.01
CA THR A 93 2.96 7.44 12.69
C THR A 93 3.15 8.88 13.15
N PHE A 94 3.02 9.83 12.23
CA PHE A 94 3.45 11.20 12.48
C PHE A 94 2.34 12.10 13.05
N ALA A 95 1.10 11.90 12.62
CA ALA A 95 -0.01 12.69 13.15
C ALA A 95 -0.57 12.09 14.44
N VAL A 96 -0.92 10.79 14.43
CA VAL A 96 -1.61 10.18 15.57
C VAL A 96 -0.62 9.79 16.68
N VAL A 97 0.37 8.96 16.40
CA VAL A 97 1.26 8.46 17.47
C VAL A 97 2.21 9.56 17.93
N LYS A 98 3.00 10.18 17.04
CA LYS A 98 3.99 11.19 17.42
C LYS A 98 3.35 12.57 17.70
N GLY A 99 2.39 12.99 16.89
CA GLY A 99 1.79 14.32 16.98
C GLY A 99 0.81 14.47 18.13
N MET A 100 -0.05 13.48 18.36
CA MET A 100 -1.05 13.47 19.44
C MET A 100 -0.56 12.77 20.71
N GLY A 101 0.61 12.10 20.69
CA GLY A 101 1.15 11.34 21.80
C GLY A 101 0.33 10.09 22.14
N VAL A 102 -0.36 9.50 21.17
CA VAL A 102 -1.21 8.31 21.35
C VAL A 102 -0.34 7.06 21.25
N PRO A 103 -0.45 6.10 22.19
CA PRO A 103 0.21 4.80 22.05
C PRO A 103 -0.16 4.13 20.73
N TRP A 104 0.82 3.50 20.05
CA TRP A 104 0.58 2.84 18.77
C TRP A 104 -0.46 1.70 18.85
N GLN A 105 -0.60 1.05 20.02
CA GLN A 105 -1.63 0.03 20.28
C GLN A 105 -3.05 0.61 20.15
N VAL A 106 -3.25 1.81 20.70
CA VAL A 106 -4.54 2.53 20.59
C VAL A 106 -4.77 2.99 19.14
N ALA A 107 -3.74 3.46 18.45
CA ALA A 107 -3.83 3.81 17.04
C ALA A 107 -4.17 2.59 16.17
N LEU A 108 -3.61 1.40 16.44
CA LEU A 108 -4.00 0.14 15.79
C LEU A 108 -5.47 -0.22 16.06
N GLY A 109 -5.92 -0.02 17.30
CA GLY A 109 -7.33 -0.18 17.67
C GLY A 109 -8.24 0.73 16.83
N ALA A 110 -7.82 1.98 16.59
CA ALA A 110 -8.57 2.92 15.76
C ALA A 110 -8.63 2.45 14.29
N VAL A 111 -7.54 1.95 13.72
CA VAL A 111 -7.50 1.37 12.36
C VAL A 111 -8.42 0.14 12.29
N PHE A 112 -8.36 -0.74 13.28
CA PHE A 112 -9.22 -1.92 13.33
C PHE A 112 -10.71 -1.56 13.35
N VAL A 113 -11.11 -0.62 14.22
CA VAL A 113 -12.51 -0.14 14.31
C VAL A 113 -12.93 0.54 13.01
N SER A 114 -12.05 1.35 12.39
CA SER A 114 -12.27 1.92 11.08
C SER A 114 -12.54 0.84 10.02
N GLY A 115 -11.74 -0.23 10.00
CA GLY A 115 -11.93 -1.37 9.11
C GLY A 115 -13.27 -2.11 9.32
N ILE A 116 -13.69 -2.29 10.58
CA ILE A 116 -15.00 -2.88 10.90
C ILE A 116 -16.14 -1.98 10.39
N ILE A 117 -16.06 -0.67 10.65
CA ILE A 117 -17.03 0.30 10.12
C ILE A 117 -17.05 0.20 8.58
N PHE A 118 -15.90 0.06 7.95
CA PHE A 118 -15.77 -0.05 6.52
C PHE A 118 -16.40 -1.33 5.95
N ILE A 119 -16.28 -2.49 6.64
CA ILE A 119 -17.00 -3.72 6.31
C ILE A 119 -18.50 -3.48 6.38
N LEU A 120 -19.01 -2.90 7.49
CA LEU A 120 -20.43 -2.63 7.66
C LEU A 120 -20.97 -1.73 6.55
N PHE A 121 -20.27 -0.63 6.23
CA PHE A 121 -20.68 0.26 5.14
C PHE A 121 -20.58 -0.37 3.75
N SER A 122 -19.77 -1.42 3.56
CA SER A 122 -19.69 -2.14 2.29
C SER A 122 -20.96 -2.96 1.96
N PHE A 123 -21.74 -3.32 2.98
CA PHE A 123 -23.05 -3.96 2.80
C PHE A 123 -24.15 -2.98 2.40
N PHE A 124 -24.01 -1.69 2.76
CA PHE A 124 -24.99 -0.65 2.45
C PHE A 124 -24.54 0.20 1.27
N LYS A 125 -25.49 0.80 0.52
CA LYS A 125 -25.18 1.73 -0.58
C LYS A 125 -24.60 3.09 -0.12
N VAL A 126 -24.40 3.25 1.19
CA VAL A 126 -23.92 4.50 1.82
C VAL A 126 -22.55 4.91 1.26
N ARG A 127 -21.69 3.94 0.95
CA ARG A 127 -20.36 4.21 0.42
C ARG A 127 -20.39 4.86 -0.97
N GLU A 128 -21.22 4.35 -1.90
CA GLU A 128 -21.42 5.00 -3.21
C GLU A 128 -21.93 6.43 -3.06
N MET A 129 -22.84 6.64 -2.10
CA MET A 129 -23.41 7.95 -1.81
C MET A 129 -22.34 8.90 -1.27
N LEU A 130 -21.49 8.47 -0.32
CA LEU A 130 -20.40 9.27 0.24
C LEU A 130 -19.36 9.63 -0.81
N VAL A 131 -18.92 8.66 -1.63
CA VAL A 131 -17.96 8.91 -2.71
C VAL A 131 -18.50 9.89 -3.74
N ASN A 132 -19.79 9.78 -4.09
CA ASN A 132 -20.42 10.66 -5.07
C ASN A 132 -20.76 12.06 -4.50
N ALA A 133 -20.94 12.17 -3.17
CA ALA A 133 -21.21 13.44 -2.51
C ALA A 133 -20.00 14.39 -2.49
N LEU A 134 -18.77 13.87 -2.66
CA LEU A 134 -17.58 14.70 -2.61
C LEU A 134 -17.23 15.29 -3.98
N PRO A 135 -16.97 16.60 -4.04
CA PRO A 135 -16.47 17.26 -5.23
C PRO A 135 -15.15 16.65 -5.70
N MET A 136 -14.95 16.54 -7.02
CA MET A 136 -13.72 16.00 -7.62
C MET A 136 -12.47 16.77 -7.16
N GLY A 137 -12.58 18.09 -6.98
CA GLY A 137 -11.48 18.89 -6.47
C GLY A 137 -11.01 18.46 -5.09
N LEU A 138 -11.91 18.07 -4.18
CA LEU A 138 -11.53 17.60 -2.84
C LEU A 138 -10.82 16.25 -2.91
N LYS A 139 -11.28 15.33 -3.77
CA LYS A 139 -10.61 14.03 -3.99
C LYS A 139 -9.17 14.21 -4.51
N MET A 140 -8.99 15.11 -5.49
CA MET A 140 -7.66 15.42 -6.02
C MET A 140 -6.77 16.12 -4.99
N SER A 141 -7.33 17.01 -4.15
CA SER A 141 -6.59 17.69 -3.09
C SER A 141 -6.09 16.74 -2.01
N ILE A 142 -6.85 15.71 -1.65
CA ILE A 142 -6.43 14.66 -0.71
C ILE A 142 -5.20 13.92 -1.27
N ALA A 143 -5.26 13.47 -2.51
CA ALA A 143 -4.14 12.76 -3.16
C ALA A 143 -2.90 13.65 -3.27
N ALA A 144 -3.06 14.91 -3.65
CA ALA A 144 -1.97 15.88 -3.71
C ALA A 144 -1.37 16.15 -2.31
N GLY A 145 -2.21 16.29 -1.29
CA GLY A 145 -1.77 16.49 0.10
C GLY A 145 -0.95 15.31 0.63
N ILE A 146 -1.39 14.08 0.37
CA ILE A 146 -0.64 12.86 0.72
C ILE A 146 0.73 12.85 0.00
N GLY A 147 0.77 13.16 -1.29
CA GLY A 147 2.01 13.21 -2.07
C GLY A 147 3.00 14.26 -1.52
N LEU A 148 2.53 15.46 -1.20
CA LEU A 148 3.37 16.52 -0.59
C LEU A 148 3.87 16.13 0.80
N PHE A 149 3.02 15.50 1.60
CA PHE A 149 3.40 15.02 2.93
C PHE A 149 4.49 13.95 2.87
N LEU A 150 4.35 12.96 2.00
CA LEU A 150 5.37 11.92 1.78
C LEU A 150 6.68 12.53 1.26
N SER A 151 6.59 13.52 0.36
CA SER A 151 7.77 14.24 -0.13
C SER A 151 8.49 14.97 1.00
N LEU A 152 7.76 15.62 1.90
CA LEU A 152 8.36 16.30 3.07
C LEU A 152 9.07 15.31 4.00
N ILE A 153 8.46 14.14 4.26
CA ILE A 153 9.06 13.09 5.08
C ILE A 153 10.35 12.56 4.43
N ALA A 154 10.33 12.30 3.13
CA ALA A 154 11.51 11.82 2.38
C ALA A 154 12.66 12.83 2.40
N LEU A 155 12.35 14.12 2.18
CA LEU A 155 13.32 15.21 2.23
C LEU A 155 13.88 15.42 3.63
N LYS A 156 13.08 15.25 4.69
CA LYS A 156 13.53 15.30 6.08
C LYS A 156 14.40 14.09 6.43
N GLY A 157 13.98 12.89 6.04
CA GLY A 157 14.73 11.65 6.30
C GLY A 157 16.10 11.62 5.61
N SER A 158 16.22 12.27 4.45
CA SER A 158 17.49 12.41 3.73
C SER A 158 18.40 13.53 4.22
N GLY A 159 17.92 14.37 5.16
CA GLY A 159 18.66 15.55 5.64
C GLY A 159 18.70 16.72 4.65
N ILE A 160 17.99 16.64 3.52
CA ILE A 160 17.85 17.75 2.56
C ILE A 160 17.05 18.90 3.20
N ILE A 161 16.04 18.57 4.01
CA ILE A 161 15.30 19.54 4.82
C ILE A 161 15.54 19.21 6.29
N VAL A 162 15.92 20.22 7.07
CA VAL A 162 16.13 20.13 8.52
C VAL A 162 15.29 21.16 9.28
N ALA A 163 15.06 20.92 10.57
CA ALA A 163 14.30 21.83 11.41
C ALA A 163 14.98 23.21 11.53
N SER A 164 14.18 24.27 11.65
CA SER A 164 14.61 25.64 11.86
C SER A 164 13.63 26.36 12.76
N ASP A 165 14.11 26.96 13.83
CA ASP A 165 13.27 27.71 14.78
C ASP A 165 12.61 28.96 14.15
N ALA A 166 13.25 29.55 13.11
CA ALA A 166 12.75 30.73 12.45
C ALA A 166 11.68 30.46 11.38
N THR A 167 11.82 29.33 10.64
CA THR A 167 11.00 29.03 9.43
C THR A 167 10.39 27.63 9.45
N LEU A 168 10.42 26.94 10.59
CA LEU A 168 10.04 25.54 10.80
C LEU A 168 10.96 24.57 10.05
N VAL A 169 11.33 24.88 8.82
CA VAL A 169 12.24 24.06 7.99
C VAL A 169 13.23 24.95 7.26
N LYS A 170 14.44 24.44 7.04
CA LYS A 170 15.49 25.07 6.21
C LYS A 170 16.20 24.02 5.38
N LEU A 171 16.92 24.45 4.35
CA LEU A 171 17.79 23.59 3.57
C LEU A 171 18.92 23.08 4.46
N GLY A 172 19.10 21.76 4.50
CA GLY A 172 20.21 21.10 5.17
C GLY A 172 21.48 21.10 4.31
N ASP A 173 22.46 20.32 4.74
CA ASP A 173 23.70 20.15 3.98
C ASP A 173 23.50 19.12 2.86
N ILE A 174 23.32 19.62 1.64
CA ILE A 174 23.11 18.81 0.44
C ILE A 174 24.37 18.05 -0.02
N HIS A 175 25.56 18.39 0.53
CA HIS A 175 26.81 17.70 0.23
C HIS A 175 26.97 16.40 1.03
N GLN A 176 26.09 16.14 2.00
CA GLN A 176 26.12 14.88 2.73
C GLN A 176 25.86 13.69 1.80
N PRO A 177 26.59 12.58 1.96
CA PRO A 177 26.45 11.40 1.10
C PRO A 177 24.99 10.89 1.02
N ALA A 178 24.25 10.92 2.12
CA ALA A 178 22.84 10.49 2.15
C ALA A 178 21.95 11.38 1.26
N ALA A 179 22.12 12.70 1.31
CA ALA A 179 21.37 13.64 0.48
C ALA A 179 21.70 13.46 -1.01
N LEU A 180 22.98 13.30 -1.34
CA LEU A 180 23.44 13.05 -2.72
C LEU A 180 22.89 11.73 -3.27
N LEU A 181 22.87 10.66 -2.48
CA LEU A 181 22.30 9.37 -2.88
C LEU A 181 20.80 9.47 -3.14
N VAL A 182 20.07 10.22 -2.32
CA VAL A 182 18.61 10.43 -2.53
C VAL A 182 18.36 11.23 -3.81
N LEU A 183 19.14 12.29 -4.06
CA LEU A 183 19.01 13.08 -5.31
C LEU A 183 19.37 12.25 -6.54
N ALA A 184 20.44 11.44 -6.47
CA ALA A 184 20.83 10.53 -7.54
C ALA A 184 19.77 9.45 -7.79
N GLY A 185 19.20 8.88 -6.71
CA GLY A 185 18.11 7.90 -6.79
C GLY A 185 16.87 8.51 -7.43
N PHE A 186 16.48 9.70 -7.03
CA PHE A 186 15.35 10.40 -7.63
C PHE A 186 15.56 10.66 -9.13
N ALA A 187 16.73 11.16 -9.51
CA ALA A 187 17.07 11.37 -10.93
C ALA A 187 17.06 10.04 -11.71
N MET A 188 17.55 8.95 -11.10
CA MET A 188 17.54 7.62 -11.71
C MET A 188 16.11 7.08 -11.91
N VAL A 189 15.21 7.21 -10.92
CA VAL A 189 13.80 6.79 -11.08
C VAL A 189 13.13 7.56 -12.22
N VAL A 190 13.34 8.88 -12.29
CA VAL A 190 12.78 9.71 -13.34
C VAL A 190 13.31 9.30 -14.72
N ALA A 191 14.62 9.09 -14.84
CA ALA A 191 15.25 8.66 -16.09
C ALA A 191 14.76 7.27 -16.53
N LEU A 192 14.76 6.27 -15.65
CA LEU A 192 14.28 4.93 -15.95
C LEU A 192 12.78 4.93 -16.27
N GLY A 193 11.99 5.78 -15.61
CA GLY A 193 10.58 5.98 -15.90
C GLY A 193 10.35 6.57 -17.29
N HIS A 194 11.16 7.55 -17.69
CA HIS A 194 11.14 8.13 -19.04
C HIS A 194 11.42 7.06 -20.12
N PHE A 195 12.39 6.19 -19.89
CA PHE A 195 12.71 5.07 -20.80
C PHE A 195 11.75 3.89 -20.66
N ARG A 196 10.68 4.01 -19.88
CA ARG A 196 9.66 2.96 -19.64
C ARG A 196 10.24 1.62 -19.16
N VAL A 197 11.32 1.67 -18.39
CA VAL A 197 11.94 0.47 -17.82
C VAL A 197 11.01 -0.14 -16.78
N LYS A 198 10.62 -1.41 -16.98
CA LYS A 198 9.80 -2.14 -16.01
C LYS A 198 10.59 -2.35 -14.71
N GLY A 199 9.98 -2.04 -13.57
CA GLY A 199 10.67 -2.15 -12.28
C GLY A 199 11.67 -1.03 -11.98
N ALA A 200 11.53 0.16 -12.60
CA ALA A 200 12.41 1.31 -12.39
C ALA A 200 12.66 1.62 -10.91
N ILE A 201 11.62 1.55 -10.07
CA ILE A 201 11.71 1.84 -8.63
C ILE A 201 12.61 0.81 -7.94
N ILE A 202 12.36 -0.48 -8.12
CA ILE A 202 13.15 -1.53 -7.45
C ILE A 202 14.60 -1.54 -7.94
N LEU A 203 14.83 -1.33 -9.24
CA LEU A 203 16.18 -1.21 -9.80
C LEU A 203 16.94 -0.04 -9.17
N THR A 204 16.26 1.09 -8.99
CA THR A 204 16.88 2.26 -8.33
C THR A 204 17.18 1.95 -6.87
N ILE A 205 16.27 1.36 -6.12
CA ILE A 205 16.50 0.99 -4.73
C ILE A 205 17.71 0.07 -4.61
N LEU A 206 17.77 -1.00 -5.41
CA LEU A 206 18.89 -1.95 -5.40
C LEU A 206 20.22 -1.27 -5.76
N THR A 207 20.22 -0.39 -6.77
CA THR A 207 21.43 0.32 -7.20
C THR A 207 21.91 1.28 -6.11
N ILE A 208 21.03 2.09 -5.53
CA ILE A 208 21.40 3.03 -4.47
C ILE A 208 21.83 2.28 -3.20
N THR A 209 21.17 1.18 -2.86
CA THR A 209 21.58 0.32 -1.73
C THR A 209 22.97 -0.25 -1.95
N ALA A 210 23.27 -0.77 -3.15
CA ALA A 210 24.61 -1.28 -3.48
C ALA A 210 25.67 -0.18 -3.37
N ILE A 211 25.41 1.01 -3.90
CA ILE A 211 26.32 2.16 -3.79
C ILE A 211 26.50 2.56 -2.33
N SER A 212 25.41 2.65 -1.55
CA SER A 212 25.44 2.99 -0.13
C SER A 212 26.29 2.00 0.67
N THR A 213 26.16 0.71 0.38
CA THR A 213 26.94 -0.35 1.02
C THR A 213 28.45 -0.26 0.62
N LEU A 214 28.76 -0.03 -0.65
CA LEU A 214 30.12 0.15 -1.12
C LEU A 214 30.82 1.38 -0.51
N LEU A 215 30.05 2.43 -0.23
CA LEU A 215 30.53 3.64 0.44
C LEU A 215 30.62 3.48 1.97
N GLY A 216 30.25 2.32 2.53
CA GLY A 216 30.23 2.07 3.98
C GLY A 216 29.17 2.83 4.74
N LEU A 217 28.13 3.36 4.06
CA LEU A 217 27.03 4.10 4.67
C LEU A 217 25.92 3.18 5.18
N SER A 218 25.88 1.94 4.73
CA SER A 218 24.96 0.92 5.18
C SER A 218 25.68 -0.43 5.34
N GLU A 219 25.28 -1.18 6.36
CA GLU A 219 25.80 -2.53 6.62
C GLU A 219 25.03 -3.57 5.80
N PHE A 220 25.77 -4.41 5.07
CA PHE A 220 25.20 -5.56 4.40
C PHE A 220 25.13 -6.75 5.35
N LYS A 221 23.93 -7.11 5.81
CA LYS A 221 23.67 -8.21 6.76
C LYS A 221 23.35 -9.56 6.10
N GLY A 222 23.60 -9.69 4.81
CA GLY A 222 23.29 -10.91 4.04
C GLY A 222 22.00 -10.79 3.23
N VAL A 223 21.76 -11.80 2.38
CA VAL A 223 20.57 -11.86 1.48
C VAL A 223 19.44 -12.66 2.13
N VAL A 224 19.79 -13.57 3.03
CA VAL A 224 18.82 -14.45 3.74
C VAL A 224 19.06 -14.27 5.23
N GLY A 225 17.98 -14.03 5.97
CA GLY A 225 17.96 -13.91 7.42
C GLY A 225 16.89 -14.83 8.03
N GLU A 226 16.90 -14.94 9.36
CA GLU A 226 15.81 -15.59 10.08
C GLU A 226 14.52 -14.78 9.95
N ILE A 227 13.38 -15.46 9.81
CA ILE A 227 12.07 -14.80 9.76
C ILE A 227 11.78 -14.23 11.15
N PRO A 228 11.59 -12.90 11.27
CA PRO A 228 11.30 -12.30 12.57
C PRO A 228 9.97 -12.79 13.14
N SER A 229 9.88 -12.79 14.49
CA SER A 229 8.62 -13.14 15.15
C SER A 229 7.58 -12.03 14.98
N ILE A 230 6.35 -12.37 14.64
CA ILE A 230 5.21 -11.45 14.58
C ILE A 230 4.64 -11.12 15.98
N ALA A 231 4.99 -11.90 17.02
CA ALA A 231 4.39 -11.81 18.35
C ALA A 231 4.41 -10.39 18.97
N PRO A 232 5.44 -9.54 18.77
CA PRO A 232 5.47 -8.20 19.34
C PRO A 232 4.34 -7.28 18.87
N THR A 233 3.75 -7.52 17.70
CA THR A 233 2.70 -6.65 17.12
C THR A 233 1.36 -7.35 16.95
N PHE A 234 1.35 -8.70 16.98
CA PHE A 234 0.14 -9.49 16.75
C PHE A 234 -0.88 -9.28 17.85
N MET A 235 -2.10 -8.87 17.48
CA MET A 235 -3.24 -8.63 18.39
C MET A 235 -2.94 -7.65 19.55
N GLN A 236 -2.02 -6.72 19.35
CA GLN A 236 -1.63 -5.73 20.37
C GLN A 236 -2.52 -4.47 20.37
N MET A 237 -3.71 -4.55 19.79
CA MET A 237 -4.66 -3.44 19.77
C MET A 237 -5.21 -3.15 21.16
N ASP A 238 -5.19 -1.87 21.56
CA ASP A 238 -5.82 -1.40 22.79
C ASP A 238 -7.09 -0.59 22.48
N PHE A 239 -8.22 -1.09 22.95
CA PHE A 239 -9.53 -0.46 22.75
C PHE A 239 -9.91 0.52 23.86
N ASN A 240 -9.26 0.46 25.05
CA ASN A 240 -9.60 1.31 26.19
C ASN A 240 -9.35 2.78 25.92
N GLY A 241 -8.35 3.10 25.11
CA GLY A 241 -8.02 4.48 24.72
C GLY A 241 -8.96 5.11 23.68
N LEU A 242 -9.81 4.32 23.01
CA LEU A 242 -10.62 4.77 21.86
C LEU A 242 -11.84 5.62 22.23
N PHE A 243 -12.28 5.57 23.47
CA PHE A 243 -13.51 6.29 23.91
C PHE A 243 -13.27 7.80 24.14
N LYS A 244 -12.06 8.30 23.91
CA LYS A 244 -11.80 9.73 23.95
C LYS A 244 -12.33 10.40 22.67
N ILE A 245 -12.90 11.61 22.78
CA ILE A 245 -13.46 12.36 21.65
C ILE A 245 -12.42 12.55 20.53
N SER A 246 -11.14 12.78 20.89
CA SER A 246 -10.05 12.89 19.92
C SER A 246 -9.86 11.64 19.06
N MET A 247 -10.08 10.46 19.63
CA MET A 247 -9.93 9.20 18.91
C MET A 247 -11.10 8.89 17.96
N ILE A 248 -12.29 9.38 18.26
CA ILE A 248 -13.44 9.31 17.33
C ILE A 248 -13.10 10.06 16.03
N SER A 249 -12.49 11.24 16.14
CA SER A 249 -12.03 12.00 14.98
C SER A 249 -10.94 11.25 14.20
N VAL A 250 -10.00 10.57 14.90
CA VAL A 250 -8.96 9.76 14.28
C VAL A 250 -9.55 8.57 13.51
N ILE A 251 -10.50 7.83 14.11
CA ILE A 251 -11.21 6.73 13.45
C ILE A 251 -11.94 7.22 12.19
N PHE A 252 -12.59 8.37 12.29
CA PHE A 252 -13.31 8.97 11.17
C PHE A 252 -12.36 9.39 10.03
N VAL A 253 -11.20 9.95 10.36
CA VAL A 253 -10.17 10.30 9.37
C VAL A 253 -9.62 9.04 8.69
N PHE A 254 -9.27 7.98 9.45
CA PHE A 254 -8.87 6.71 8.84
C PHE A 254 -9.94 6.20 7.89
N PHE A 255 -11.19 6.16 8.32
CA PHE A 255 -12.31 5.70 7.49
C PHE A 255 -12.46 6.53 6.21
N LEU A 256 -12.43 7.88 6.30
CA LEU A 256 -12.59 8.73 5.12
C LEU A 256 -11.42 8.62 4.14
N VAL A 257 -10.19 8.66 4.67
CA VAL A 257 -9.00 8.57 3.79
C VAL A 257 -8.95 7.21 3.09
N ASP A 258 -9.19 6.11 3.82
CA ASP A 258 -9.30 4.77 3.22
C ASP A 258 -10.39 4.72 2.14
N LEU A 259 -11.56 5.29 2.43
CA LEU A 259 -12.68 5.30 1.50
C LEU A 259 -12.29 5.94 0.16
N PHE A 260 -11.57 7.05 0.21
CA PHE A 260 -11.20 7.80 -1.01
C PHE A 260 -10.01 7.19 -1.72
N ASP A 261 -8.99 6.79 -0.99
CA ASP A 261 -7.80 6.17 -1.55
C ASP A 261 -8.17 4.86 -2.26
N SER A 262 -8.87 3.98 -1.55
CA SER A 262 -9.32 2.70 -2.09
C SER A 262 -10.25 2.85 -3.29
N THR A 263 -11.24 3.75 -3.21
CA THR A 263 -12.18 3.94 -4.32
C THR A 263 -11.48 4.58 -5.52
N GLY A 264 -10.63 5.58 -5.29
CA GLY A 264 -9.86 6.25 -6.35
C GLY A 264 -8.95 5.27 -7.09
N THR A 265 -8.20 4.47 -6.35
CA THR A 265 -7.29 3.46 -6.89
C THR A 265 -8.04 2.35 -7.62
N LEU A 266 -9.11 1.79 -7.01
CA LEU A 266 -9.94 0.76 -7.65
C LEU A 266 -10.51 1.24 -8.99
N VAL A 267 -11.08 2.44 -9.03
CA VAL A 267 -11.65 3.01 -10.26
C VAL A 267 -10.54 3.32 -11.27
N GLY A 268 -9.45 3.97 -10.84
CA GLY A 268 -8.36 4.37 -11.73
C GLY A 268 -7.66 3.20 -12.40
N VAL A 269 -7.32 2.16 -11.63
CA VAL A 269 -6.67 0.95 -12.15
C VAL A 269 -7.63 0.14 -13.02
N SER A 270 -8.89 -0.01 -12.60
CA SER A 270 -9.90 -0.74 -13.38
C SER A 270 -10.27 -0.04 -14.70
N HIS A 271 -10.25 1.29 -14.72
CA HIS A 271 -10.41 2.05 -15.97
C HIS A 271 -9.29 1.72 -16.95
N ARG A 272 -8.02 1.72 -16.48
CA ARG A 272 -6.88 1.33 -17.31
C ARG A 272 -6.95 -0.13 -17.77
N ALA A 273 -7.54 -1.00 -16.97
CA ALA A 273 -7.74 -2.42 -17.28
C ALA A 273 -8.88 -2.67 -18.29
N GLY A 274 -9.69 -1.65 -18.60
CA GLY A 274 -10.89 -1.83 -19.41
C GLY A 274 -11.98 -2.65 -18.73
N LEU A 275 -12.02 -2.63 -17.38
CA LEU A 275 -12.95 -3.42 -16.57
C LEU A 275 -14.19 -2.62 -16.13
N LEU A 276 -14.35 -1.39 -16.61
CA LEU A 276 -15.54 -0.58 -16.34
C LEU A 276 -16.65 -0.95 -17.33
N GLU A 277 -17.85 -1.18 -16.82
CA GLU A 277 -19.08 -1.36 -17.58
C GLU A 277 -19.97 -0.11 -17.33
N ASP A 278 -20.33 0.61 -18.38
CA ASP A 278 -21.08 1.88 -18.30
C ASP A 278 -20.48 2.89 -17.29
N GLY A 279 -19.14 2.96 -17.22
CA GLY A 279 -18.44 3.83 -16.31
C GLY A 279 -18.43 3.38 -14.85
N LYS A 280 -18.96 2.18 -14.53
CA LYS A 280 -19.06 1.61 -13.18
C LYS A 280 -18.24 0.34 -13.05
N LEU A 281 -17.77 0.06 -11.85
CA LEU A 281 -17.12 -1.20 -11.50
C LEU A 281 -18.18 -2.29 -11.24
N PRO A 282 -18.27 -3.35 -12.06
CA PRO A 282 -19.36 -4.33 -11.97
C PRO A 282 -19.38 -5.11 -10.65
N ARG A 283 -18.24 -5.29 -10.01
CA ARG A 283 -18.06 -6.06 -8.76
C ARG A 283 -17.53 -5.21 -7.62
N LEU A 284 -17.82 -3.91 -7.61
CA LEU A 284 -17.31 -2.95 -6.64
C LEU A 284 -17.49 -3.42 -5.19
N LYS A 285 -18.68 -3.92 -4.82
CA LYS A 285 -18.94 -4.42 -3.46
C LYS A 285 -17.96 -5.51 -3.01
N ARG A 286 -17.59 -6.43 -3.91
CA ARG A 286 -16.64 -7.52 -3.60
C ARG A 286 -15.22 -6.99 -3.45
N ALA A 287 -14.81 -6.04 -4.29
CA ALA A 287 -13.51 -5.38 -4.17
C ALA A 287 -13.41 -4.60 -2.86
N LEU A 288 -14.47 -3.89 -2.48
CA LEU A 288 -14.54 -3.14 -1.24
C LEU A 288 -14.56 -4.03 0.01
N PHE A 289 -15.18 -5.20 -0.08
CA PHE A 289 -15.13 -6.22 0.98
C PHE A 289 -13.71 -6.77 1.14
N ALA A 290 -13.01 -7.02 0.03
CA ALA A 290 -11.61 -7.47 0.06
C ALA A 290 -10.71 -6.42 0.73
N ASP A 291 -10.87 -5.18 0.36
CA ASP A 291 -10.19 -4.03 0.94
C ASP A 291 -10.42 -3.91 2.46
N SER A 292 -11.68 -3.88 2.88
CA SER A 292 -12.05 -3.81 4.31
C SER A 292 -11.51 -5.00 5.11
N THR A 293 -11.53 -6.20 4.55
CA THR A 293 -10.97 -7.41 5.19
C THR A 293 -9.46 -7.26 5.37
N ALA A 294 -8.78 -6.70 4.38
CA ALA A 294 -7.34 -6.46 4.44
C ALA A 294 -6.98 -5.44 5.54
N ILE A 295 -7.78 -4.37 5.71
CA ILE A 295 -7.60 -3.39 6.80
C ILE A 295 -7.70 -4.06 8.17
N VAL A 296 -8.77 -4.83 8.40
CA VAL A 296 -8.99 -5.52 9.68
C VAL A 296 -7.88 -6.54 9.95
N ALA A 297 -7.51 -7.35 8.96
CA ALA A 297 -6.43 -8.32 9.08
C ALA A 297 -5.09 -7.62 9.32
N GLY A 298 -4.80 -6.53 8.61
CA GLY A 298 -3.58 -5.74 8.79
C GLY A 298 -3.44 -5.19 10.20
N ALA A 299 -4.49 -4.56 10.74
CA ALA A 299 -4.49 -4.06 12.11
C ALA A 299 -4.33 -5.19 13.14
N ALA A 300 -4.97 -6.35 12.94
CA ALA A 300 -4.83 -7.50 13.83
C ALA A 300 -3.42 -8.10 13.81
N LEU A 301 -2.76 -8.10 12.66
CA LEU A 301 -1.37 -8.57 12.50
C LEU A 301 -0.34 -7.56 13.03
N GLY A 302 -0.72 -6.30 13.22
CA GLY A 302 0.18 -5.26 13.70
C GLY A 302 0.80 -4.41 12.60
N THR A 303 0.07 -4.20 11.51
CA THR A 303 0.39 -3.17 10.52
C THR A 303 -0.76 -2.16 10.44
N SER A 304 -0.55 -1.03 9.75
CA SER A 304 -1.60 -0.04 9.58
C SER A 304 -2.59 -0.43 8.49
N SER A 305 -3.44 0.51 8.06
CA SER A 305 -4.48 0.27 7.06
C SER A 305 -3.90 -0.24 5.74
N THR A 306 -4.50 -1.30 5.20
CA THR A 306 -4.12 -1.94 3.95
C THR A 306 -5.08 -1.50 2.84
N THR A 307 -4.56 -0.97 1.74
CA THR A 307 -5.33 -0.36 0.64
C THR A 307 -4.97 -0.94 -0.73
N PRO A 308 -5.82 -0.80 -1.76
CA PRO A 308 -5.45 -1.12 -3.14
C PRO A 308 -4.31 -0.25 -3.65
N TYR A 309 -3.37 -0.85 -4.37
CA TYR A 309 -2.15 -0.19 -4.84
C TYR A 309 -2.27 0.28 -6.28
N VAL A 310 -1.95 1.54 -6.52
CA VAL A 310 -1.94 2.16 -7.86
C VAL A 310 -0.89 1.52 -8.78
N GLU A 311 0.18 0.95 -8.22
CA GLU A 311 1.21 0.18 -8.91
C GLU A 311 0.65 -1.05 -9.63
N SER A 312 -0.54 -1.52 -9.26
CA SER A 312 -1.28 -2.56 -10.00
C SER A 312 -1.52 -2.18 -11.47
N ALA A 313 -1.51 -0.89 -11.78
CA ALA A 313 -1.55 -0.40 -13.15
C ALA A 313 -0.38 -0.91 -14.02
N ALA A 314 0.76 -1.24 -13.42
CA ALA A 314 1.90 -1.83 -14.14
C ALA A 314 1.58 -3.26 -14.61
N GLY A 315 0.99 -4.08 -13.74
CA GLY A 315 0.54 -5.43 -14.10
C GLY A 315 -0.62 -5.42 -15.10
N VAL A 316 -1.57 -4.50 -14.94
CA VAL A 316 -2.64 -4.27 -15.90
C VAL A 316 -2.08 -3.91 -17.28
N SER A 317 -1.06 -3.06 -17.32
CA SER A 317 -0.37 -2.70 -18.57
C SER A 317 0.42 -3.88 -19.17
N ALA A 318 0.81 -4.87 -18.34
CA ALA A 318 1.43 -6.11 -18.78
C ALA A 318 0.40 -7.19 -19.21
N GLY A 319 -0.89 -6.89 -19.16
CA GLY A 319 -1.98 -7.75 -19.64
C GLY A 319 -2.83 -8.39 -18.54
N GLY A 320 -2.62 -8.08 -17.27
CA GLY A 320 -3.44 -8.56 -16.15
C GLY A 320 -4.90 -8.09 -16.27
N ARG A 321 -5.84 -9.01 -16.11
CA ARG A 321 -7.29 -8.74 -16.25
C ARG A 321 -8.13 -9.38 -15.16
N THR A 322 -7.58 -10.35 -14.43
CA THR A 322 -8.31 -11.18 -13.48
C THR A 322 -7.67 -11.21 -12.11
N GLY A 323 -8.36 -11.81 -11.14
CA GLY A 323 -7.87 -12.01 -9.80
C GLY A 323 -6.61 -12.87 -9.67
N LEU A 324 -6.27 -13.65 -10.71
CA LEU A 324 -5.05 -14.46 -10.70
C LEU A 324 -3.79 -13.58 -10.61
N THR A 325 -3.81 -12.38 -11.21
CA THR A 325 -2.75 -11.37 -11.03
C THR A 325 -2.57 -11.01 -9.56
N ALA A 326 -3.66 -10.70 -8.84
CA ALA A 326 -3.59 -10.37 -7.41
C ALA A 326 -3.13 -11.55 -6.56
N VAL A 327 -3.65 -12.77 -6.82
CA VAL A 327 -3.21 -13.99 -6.14
C VAL A 327 -1.71 -14.22 -6.32
N THR A 328 -1.18 -13.97 -7.52
CA THR A 328 0.26 -14.08 -7.80
C THR A 328 1.07 -13.12 -6.92
N VAL A 329 0.61 -11.87 -6.78
CA VAL A 329 1.26 -10.92 -5.86
C VAL A 329 1.20 -11.42 -4.42
N GLY A 330 0.05 -11.93 -3.98
CA GLY A 330 -0.11 -12.47 -2.62
C GLY A 330 0.87 -13.62 -2.33
N VAL A 331 1.09 -14.52 -3.28
CA VAL A 331 2.08 -15.60 -3.16
C VAL A 331 3.50 -15.04 -3.07
N LEU A 332 3.84 -14.06 -3.92
CA LEU A 332 5.16 -13.43 -3.93
C LEU A 332 5.44 -12.59 -2.67
N MET A 333 4.40 -12.10 -1.97
CA MET A 333 4.56 -11.42 -0.67
C MET A 333 4.92 -12.39 0.46
N LEU A 334 4.64 -13.69 0.31
CA LEU A 334 4.95 -14.72 1.30
C LEU A 334 6.25 -15.49 0.99
N ALA A 335 6.81 -15.32 -0.22
CA ALA A 335 8.02 -16.00 -0.67
C ALA A 335 9.28 -15.23 -0.32
#